data_02062dc7fbf24d648b1a71889195f48a
#
_entry.id   02062dc7fbf24d648b1a71889195f48a
#
_cell.length_a   1.000
_cell.length_b   1.000
_cell.length_c   1.000
_cell.angle_alpha   90.00
_cell.angle_beta   90.00
_cell.angle_gamma   90.00
#
_symmetry.space_group_name_H-M   'P 1'
#
loop_
_entity.id
_entity.type
_entity.pdbx_description
1 polymer ?
#
loop_
_entity_poly.entity_id
_entity_poly.type
_entity_poly.pdbx_seq_one_letter_code
_entity_poly.pdbx_strand_id
1 'polypeptide(L)'
;GVTEPTPTRRFVRFEGVRGETDDENAPVPCVFMPLHVALDPAADVLVCYAQNGERLLPDQGFPLRVVAPGFVDESATKHLTSIRVTARDDEDDEDGVSVRSHRAFTELCVNSAVTSPAHDEYVPLDAERYEIKGYAYAGGGRAVTSVEITLDDGCTWIETTLHRPCPPSTHGKHWGWTLWSYVASPRALA
;
A
#
# COMPACT_ATOMS: atom_id res chain seq x y z
N GLY A 1 -34.42 -12.44 28.65
CA GLY A 1 -33.79 -11.95 27.43
C GLY A 1 -32.46 -12.69 27.24
N VAL A 2 -32.41 -13.56 26.25
CA VAL A 2 -31.12 -14.18 25.84
C VAL A 2 -30.43 -13.11 25.01
N THR A 3 -29.38 -12.50 25.56
CA THR A 3 -28.48 -11.66 24.81
C THR A 3 -27.69 -12.57 23.87
N GLU A 4 -27.92 -12.46 22.57
CA GLU A 4 -27.05 -13.10 21.59
C GLU A 4 -25.60 -12.66 21.84
N PRO A 5 -24.65 -13.60 21.87
CA PRO A 5 -23.25 -13.23 22.07
C PRO A 5 -22.82 -12.34 20.89
N THR A 6 -22.29 -11.16 21.22
CA THR A 6 -21.69 -10.27 20.22
C THR A 6 -20.67 -11.07 19.41
N PRO A 7 -20.74 -11.08 18.08
CA PRO A 7 -19.80 -11.85 17.27
C PRO A 7 -18.37 -11.42 17.61
N THR A 8 -17.58 -12.32 18.17
CA THR A 8 -16.19 -12.06 18.51
C THR A 8 -15.45 -11.72 17.22
N ARG A 9 -14.93 -10.50 17.11
CA ARG A 9 -14.08 -10.11 15.97
C ARG A 9 -12.86 -11.04 15.94
N ARG A 10 -12.61 -11.64 14.80
CA ARG A 10 -11.45 -12.49 14.56
C ARG A 10 -10.47 -11.77 13.67
N PHE A 11 -9.19 -11.94 13.97
CA PHE A 11 -8.08 -11.36 13.23
C PHE A 11 -7.13 -12.47 12.80
N VAL A 12 -6.38 -12.20 11.73
CA VAL A 12 -5.21 -12.98 11.35
C VAL A 12 -3.99 -12.16 11.78
N ARG A 13 -3.11 -12.80 12.53
CA ARG A 13 -1.80 -12.27 12.90
C ARG A 13 -0.75 -12.89 11.99
N PHE A 14 0.01 -12.04 11.32
CA PHE A 14 1.17 -12.41 10.52
C PHE A 14 2.42 -12.01 11.29
N GLU A 15 3.32 -12.95 11.54
CA GLU A 15 4.55 -12.72 12.28
C GLU A 15 5.75 -12.91 11.36
N GLY A 16 6.67 -11.95 11.41
CA GLY A 16 7.96 -12.03 10.72
C GLY A 16 9.07 -12.57 11.64
N VAL A 17 10.28 -12.66 11.10
CA VAL A 17 11.47 -12.97 11.88
C VAL A 17 11.79 -11.78 12.79
N ARG A 18 12.14 -12.07 14.03
CA ARG A 18 12.76 -11.08 14.94
C ARG A 18 14.06 -10.58 14.30
N GLY A 19 14.26 -9.26 14.22
CA GLY A 19 15.51 -8.68 13.76
C GLY A 19 16.69 -9.13 14.66
N GLU A 20 17.90 -9.02 14.13
CA GLU A 20 19.12 -9.19 14.92
C GLU A 20 19.14 -8.11 16.01
N THR A 21 18.95 -8.51 17.25
CA THR A 21 18.99 -7.65 18.44
C THR A 21 19.49 -8.46 19.61
N ASP A 22 20.31 -7.83 20.45
CA ASP A 22 20.79 -8.42 21.70
C ASP A 22 19.69 -8.46 22.80
N ASP A 23 18.55 -7.84 22.54
CA ASP A 23 17.40 -7.86 23.45
C ASP A 23 16.48 -9.06 23.12
N GLU A 24 16.56 -10.09 23.93
CA GLU A 24 15.72 -11.28 23.83
C GLU A 24 14.21 -10.97 23.97
N ASN A 25 13.88 -9.82 24.58
CA ASN A 25 12.51 -9.35 24.75
C ASN A 25 12.06 -8.35 23.64
N ALA A 26 12.90 -8.10 22.62
CA ALA A 26 12.51 -7.25 21.52
C ALA A 26 11.23 -7.80 20.84
N PRO A 27 10.26 -6.93 20.52
CA PRO A 27 9.00 -7.37 19.96
C PRO A 27 9.21 -8.05 18.60
N VAL A 28 8.50 -9.15 18.35
CA VAL A 28 8.47 -9.78 17.04
C VAL A 28 7.65 -8.89 16.11
N PRO A 29 8.16 -8.53 14.91
CA PRO A 29 7.38 -7.78 13.95
C PRO A 29 6.11 -8.55 13.59
N CYS A 30 4.97 -7.96 13.85
CA CYS A 30 3.70 -8.58 13.52
C CYS A 30 2.67 -7.55 13.02
N VAL A 31 1.76 -8.01 12.20
CA VAL A 31 0.68 -7.22 11.63
C VAL A 31 -0.63 -7.98 11.77
N PHE A 32 -1.69 -7.26 12.09
CA PHE A 32 -3.04 -7.80 12.24
C PHE A 32 -3.96 -7.34 11.12
N MET A 33 -4.72 -8.27 10.60
CA MET A 33 -5.76 -8.01 9.61
C MET A 33 -7.06 -8.66 10.06
N PRO A 34 -8.23 -8.01 9.88
CA PRO A 34 -9.51 -8.66 10.10
C PRO A 34 -9.62 -9.95 9.27
N LEU A 35 -10.03 -11.06 9.90
CA LEU A 35 -10.09 -12.37 9.25
C LEU A 35 -10.95 -12.36 7.98
N HIS A 36 -12.05 -11.60 7.97
CA HIS A 36 -12.91 -11.51 6.80
C HIS A 36 -12.23 -10.84 5.61
N VAL A 37 -11.28 -9.91 5.84
CA VAL A 37 -10.48 -9.29 4.78
C VAL A 37 -9.44 -10.28 4.25
N ALA A 38 -8.75 -11.00 5.15
CA ALA A 38 -7.74 -11.98 4.76
C ALA A 38 -8.34 -13.17 3.97
N LEU A 39 -9.61 -13.48 4.18
CA LEU A 39 -10.33 -14.55 3.50
C LEU A 39 -11.13 -14.08 2.28
N ASP A 40 -11.23 -12.78 2.05
CA ASP A 40 -11.91 -12.24 0.87
C ASP A 40 -11.04 -12.40 -0.37
N PRO A 41 -11.45 -13.23 -1.36
CA PRO A 41 -10.70 -13.37 -2.60
C PRO A 41 -10.52 -12.04 -3.36
N ALA A 42 -11.44 -11.09 -3.18
CA ALA A 42 -11.37 -9.79 -3.82
C ALA A 42 -10.34 -8.84 -3.18
N ALA A 43 -9.85 -9.16 -1.98
CA ALA A 43 -8.78 -8.41 -1.33
C ALA A 43 -7.38 -8.77 -1.85
N ASP A 44 -7.26 -9.87 -2.61
CA ASP A 44 -6.01 -10.36 -3.19
C ASP A 44 -4.84 -10.48 -2.18
N VAL A 45 -5.15 -10.83 -0.92
CA VAL A 45 -4.13 -11.05 0.12
C VAL A 45 -3.38 -12.34 -0.19
N LEU A 46 -2.07 -12.26 -0.34
CA LEU A 46 -1.23 -13.34 -0.82
C LEU A 46 -0.09 -13.67 0.16
N VAL A 47 0.24 -14.95 0.28
CA VAL A 47 1.52 -15.41 0.82
C VAL A 47 2.43 -15.71 -0.36
N CYS A 48 3.47 -14.89 -0.54
CA CYS A 48 4.35 -14.95 -1.69
C CYS A 48 5.65 -15.69 -1.35
N TYR A 49 6.11 -16.54 -2.25
CA TYR A 49 7.42 -17.20 -2.23
C TYR A 49 8.30 -16.80 -3.42
N ALA A 50 7.71 -16.09 -4.38
CA ALA A 50 8.35 -15.61 -5.59
C ALA A 50 7.75 -14.26 -6.02
N GLN A 51 8.50 -13.47 -6.78
CA GLN A 51 8.08 -12.21 -7.36
C GLN A 51 8.58 -12.13 -8.80
N ASN A 52 7.68 -11.79 -9.73
CA ASN A 52 8.01 -11.69 -11.17
C ASN A 52 8.65 -12.96 -11.76
N GLY A 53 8.25 -14.15 -11.28
CA GLY A 53 8.78 -15.44 -11.76
C GLY A 53 10.07 -15.89 -11.08
N GLU A 54 10.67 -15.10 -10.22
CA GLU A 54 11.90 -15.40 -9.49
C GLU A 54 11.63 -15.58 -7.99
N ARG A 55 12.46 -16.38 -7.30
CA ARG A 55 12.36 -16.53 -5.84
C ARG A 55 12.65 -15.20 -5.16
N LEU A 56 11.99 -14.97 -4.02
CA LEU A 56 12.28 -13.81 -3.21
C LEU A 56 13.75 -13.76 -2.80
N LEU A 57 14.33 -12.57 -2.84
CA LEU A 57 15.64 -12.28 -2.26
C LEU A 57 15.52 -12.03 -0.75
N PRO A 58 16.63 -12.07 0.01
CA PRO A 58 16.61 -11.80 1.45
C PRO A 58 16.00 -10.44 1.80
N ASP A 59 16.33 -9.39 1.06
CA ASP A 59 15.79 -8.02 1.24
C ASP A 59 14.30 -7.91 0.87
N GLN A 60 13.80 -8.81 0.01
CA GLN A 60 12.40 -8.92 -0.37
C GLN A 60 11.57 -9.74 0.61
N GLY A 61 12.21 -10.41 1.58
CA GLY A 61 11.54 -11.19 2.62
C GLY A 61 11.54 -12.70 2.40
N PHE A 62 12.58 -13.26 1.74
CA PHE A 62 12.76 -14.71 1.64
C PHE A 62 12.68 -15.38 3.03
N PRO A 63 12.08 -16.59 3.20
CA PRO A 63 11.50 -17.41 2.14
C PRO A 63 10.04 -17.06 1.77
N LEU A 64 9.30 -16.39 2.65
CA LEU A 64 7.90 -16.06 2.50
C LEU A 64 7.62 -14.62 2.95
N ARG A 65 6.71 -13.94 2.25
CA ARG A 65 6.16 -12.67 2.69
C ARG A 65 4.66 -12.61 2.47
N VAL A 66 3.98 -11.79 3.25
CA VAL A 66 2.58 -11.44 2.99
C VAL A 66 2.53 -10.19 2.13
N VAL A 67 1.68 -10.20 1.12
CA VAL A 67 1.33 -9.02 0.32
C VAL A 67 -0.17 -8.77 0.51
N ALA A 68 -0.51 -7.59 0.96
CA ALA A 68 -1.89 -7.13 1.10
C ALA A 68 -2.06 -5.85 0.27
N PRO A 69 -2.48 -5.96 -1.00
CA PRO A 69 -2.59 -4.83 -1.89
C PRO A 69 -3.52 -3.75 -1.33
N GLY A 70 -3.14 -2.49 -1.49
CA GLY A 70 -3.95 -1.35 -1.04
C GLY A 70 -3.88 -1.03 0.45
N PHE A 71 -3.03 -1.73 1.20
CA PHE A 71 -2.77 -1.44 2.61
C PHE A 71 -1.37 -0.87 2.83
N VAL A 72 -1.25 -0.07 3.91
CA VAL A 72 0.04 0.46 4.38
C VAL A 72 0.73 -0.59 5.23
N ASP A 73 2.05 -0.60 5.17
CA ASP A 73 2.98 -1.36 5.98
C ASP A 73 3.36 -2.75 5.46
N GLU A 74 4.43 -2.74 4.73
CA GLU A 74 5.04 -3.95 4.19
C GLU A 74 6.12 -4.55 5.10
N SER A 75 6.67 -3.79 6.02
CA SER A 75 7.87 -4.17 6.75
C SER A 75 7.66 -5.35 7.68
N ALA A 76 6.50 -5.43 8.30
CA ALA A 76 6.14 -6.50 9.22
C ALA A 76 5.74 -7.80 8.53
N THR A 77 5.60 -7.79 7.21
CA THR A 77 5.14 -8.96 6.44
C THR A 77 6.25 -9.71 5.75
N LYS A 78 7.50 -9.21 5.80
CA LYS A 78 8.69 -9.90 5.27
C LYS A 78 9.15 -10.99 6.23
N HIS A 79 9.81 -12.03 5.67
CA HIS A 79 10.36 -13.15 6.45
C HIS A 79 9.28 -13.82 7.32
N LEU A 80 8.11 -14.09 6.73
CA LEU A 80 6.98 -14.65 7.43
C LEU A 80 7.33 -15.98 8.11
N THR A 81 7.07 -16.08 9.41
CA THR A 81 7.33 -17.27 10.22
C THR A 81 6.07 -17.95 10.71
N SER A 82 5.02 -17.17 11.02
CA SER A 82 3.78 -17.75 11.50
C SER A 82 2.56 -16.97 11.05
N ILE A 83 1.43 -17.69 10.93
CA ILE A 83 0.11 -17.14 10.66
C ILE A 83 -0.81 -17.71 11.72
N ARG A 84 -1.44 -16.86 12.53
CA ARG A 84 -2.34 -17.28 13.60
C ARG A 84 -3.69 -16.58 13.48
N VAL A 85 -4.77 -17.29 13.78
CA VAL A 85 -6.10 -16.70 13.93
C VAL A 85 -6.36 -16.46 15.41
N THR A 86 -6.65 -15.22 15.76
CA THR A 86 -6.94 -14.80 17.13
C THR A 86 -8.34 -14.19 17.24
N ALA A 87 -8.92 -14.27 18.41
CA ALA A 87 -10.23 -13.66 18.71
C ALA A 87 -10.11 -12.18 19.11
N ARG A 88 -8.87 -11.70 19.33
CA ARG A 88 -8.55 -10.37 19.84
C ARG A 88 -7.50 -9.70 18.96
N ASP A 89 -7.54 -8.39 18.91
CA ASP A 89 -6.51 -7.49 18.41
C ASP A 89 -5.55 -7.06 19.54
N ASP A 90 -5.35 -7.94 20.53
CA ASP A 90 -4.82 -7.61 21.86
C ASP A 90 -3.36 -7.20 21.88
N GLU A 91 -3.14 -6.16 22.66
CA GLU A 91 -1.83 -5.65 23.06
C GLU A 91 -1.08 -6.60 24.05
N ASP A 92 -1.77 -7.57 24.63
CA ASP A 92 -1.24 -8.50 25.64
C ASP A 92 -1.38 -9.94 25.13
N ASP A 93 -0.30 -10.50 24.63
CA ASP A 93 -0.17 -11.95 24.48
C ASP A 93 -0.04 -12.59 25.86
N GLU A 94 -0.71 -13.71 26.10
CA GLU A 94 -0.58 -14.52 27.32
C GLU A 94 0.88 -14.94 27.58
N ASP A 95 1.75 -14.85 26.58
CA ASP A 95 3.18 -15.15 26.64
C ASP A 95 4.05 -13.97 27.13
N GLY A 96 3.46 -12.84 27.53
CA GLY A 96 4.16 -11.70 28.14
C GLY A 96 5.11 -10.94 27.20
N VAL A 97 5.09 -11.21 25.92
CA VAL A 97 5.83 -10.46 24.92
C VAL A 97 5.10 -9.16 24.65
N SER A 98 5.61 -8.06 25.20
CA SER A 98 5.10 -6.72 24.94
C SER A 98 5.15 -6.40 23.45
N VAL A 99 4.02 -6.54 22.78
CA VAL A 99 3.89 -6.26 21.35
C VAL A 99 3.63 -4.76 21.17
N ARG A 100 4.64 -3.94 21.40
CA ARG A 100 4.56 -2.47 21.28
C ARG A 100 4.48 -1.95 19.86
N SER A 101 4.36 -2.81 18.85
CA SER A 101 4.23 -2.39 17.45
C SER A 101 3.13 -3.12 16.73
N HIS A 102 1.93 -3.17 17.31
CA HIS A 102 0.74 -3.63 16.59
C HIS A 102 0.39 -2.60 15.54
N ARG A 103 0.75 -2.87 14.30
CA ARG A 103 0.22 -2.10 13.19
C ARG A 103 -0.94 -2.88 12.58
N ALA A 104 -2.14 -2.35 12.73
CA ALA A 104 -3.25 -2.81 11.94
C ALA A 104 -2.99 -2.48 10.46
N PHE A 105 -3.34 -3.38 9.56
CA PHE A 105 -3.37 -3.06 8.14
C PHE A 105 -4.32 -1.87 7.92
N THR A 106 -3.73 -0.72 7.63
CA THR A 106 -4.48 0.51 7.33
C THR A 106 -4.59 0.65 5.83
N GLU A 107 -5.79 0.87 5.34
CA GLU A 107 -6.00 1.10 3.91
C GLU A 107 -5.29 2.38 3.46
N LEU A 108 -4.63 2.31 2.30
CA LEU A 108 -3.97 3.45 1.67
C LEU A 108 -4.99 4.54 1.34
N CYS A 109 -4.66 5.77 1.65
CA CYS A 109 -5.40 6.93 1.16
C CYS A 109 -5.13 7.18 -0.33
N VAL A 110 -6.01 7.93 -0.97
CA VAL A 110 -5.73 8.47 -2.31
C VAL A 110 -4.50 9.36 -2.23
N ASN A 111 -3.57 9.16 -3.17
CA ASN A 111 -2.35 9.95 -3.26
C ASN A 111 -1.95 10.14 -4.72
N SER A 112 -1.25 11.24 -4.98
CA SER A 112 -0.68 11.57 -6.28
C SER A 112 0.63 12.32 -6.11
N ALA A 113 1.52 12.17 -7.07
CA ALA A 113 2.77 12.91 -7.11
C ALA A 113 3.14 13.28 -8.55
N VAL A 114 3.77 14.44 -8.69
CA VAL A 114 4.44 14.87 -9.92
C VAL A 114 5.81 14.20 -9.99
N THR A 115 6.17 13.65 -11.13
CA THR A 115 7.48 13.04 -11.39
C THR A 115 8.31 13.81 -12.40
N SER A 116 7.66 14.64 -13.21
CA SER A 116 8.28 15.57 -14.17
C SER A 116 7.40 16.82 -14.27
N PRO A 117 7.95 18.03 -14.08
CA PRO A 117 9.34 18.30 -13.72
C PRO A 117 9.71 17.72 -12.36
N ALA A 118 10.97 17.34 -12.20
CA ALA A 118 11.53 16.99 -10.90
C ALA A 118 11.69 18.25 -10.03
N HIS A 119 11.92 18.07 -8.74
CA HIS A 119 12.17 19.21 -7.85
C HIS A 119 13.41 19.99 -8.34
N ASP A 120 13.29 21.30 -8.45
CA ASP A 120 14.31 22.22 -8.98
C ASP A 120 14.74 21.93 -10.44
N GLU A 121 13.96 21.21 -11.22
CA GLU A 121 14.23 21.02 -12.64
C GLU A 121 13.97 22.31 -13.44
N TYR A 122 14.94 22.69 -14.27
CA TYR A 122 14.80 23.83 -15.18
C TYR A 122 14.05 23.43 -16.44
N VAL A 123 12.91 24.04 -16.68
CA VAL A 123 12.14 23.85 -17.92
C VAL A 123 12.49 25.00 -18.89
N PRO A 124 13.03 24.70 -20.09
CA PRO A 124 13.35 25.74 -21.09
C PRO A 124 12.08 26.47 -21.56
N LEU A 125 12.05 27.79 -21.45
CA LEU A 125 10.91 28.62 -21.85
C LEU A 125 10.73 28.73 -23.38
N ASP A 126 11.76 28.40 -24.13
CA ASP A 126 11.78 28.37 -25.60
C ASP A 126 11.27 27.05 -26.21
N ALA A 127 11.07 26.04 -25.39
CA ALA A 127 10.44 24.82 -25.82
C ALA A 127 8.97 25.10 -26.22
N GLU A 128 8.51 24.46 -27.29
CA GLU A 128 7.11 24.61 -27.72
C GLU A 128 6.14 23.90 -26.75
N ARG A 129 6.58 22.79 -26.17
CA ARG A 129 5.78 21.92 -25.31
C ARG A 129 6.63 21.30 -24.22
N TYR A 130 6.03 21.15 -23.06
CA TYR A 130 6.60 20.39 -21.95
C TYR A 130 5.55 19.43 -21.41
N GLU A 131 5.91 18.17 -21.21
CA GLU A 131 5.00 17.15 -20.67
C GLU A 131 5.20 17.00 -19.18
N ILE A 132 4.21 17.45 -18.41
CA ILE A 132 4.12 17.23 -16.97
C ILE A 132 3.62 15.82 -16.75
N LYS A 133 4.26 15.06 -15.89
CA LYS A 133 3.93 13.64 -15.61
C LYS A 133 3.85 13.36 -14.13
N GLY A 134 3.08 12.36 -13.81
CA GLY A 134 3.00 11.85 -12.46
C GLY A 134 2.32 10.51 -12.36
N TYR A 135 2.13 10.10 -11.13
CA TYR A 135 1.35 8.92 -10.81
C TYR A 135 0.30 9.24 -9.74
N ALA A 136 -0.72 8.41 -9.68
CA ALA A 136 -1.73 8.43 -8.64
C ALA A 136 -2.14 7.01 -8.29
N TYR A 137 -2.55 6.79 -7.04
CA TYR A 137 -3.09 5.52 -6.58
C TYR A 137 -4.16 5.74 -5.50
N ALA A 138 -4.97 4.72 -5.28
CA ALA A 138 -5.97 4.69 -4.21
C ALA A 138 -5.97 3.33 -3.52
N GLY A 139 -6.25 3.29 -2.23
CA GLY A 139 -6.41 2.05 -1.48
C GLY A 139 -7.73 1.32 -1.80
N GLY A 140 -7.93 0.15 -1.19
CA GLY A 140 -9.15 -0.66 -1.34
C GLY A 140 -9.40 -1.17 -2.75
N GLY A 141 -8.42 -1.09 -3.65
CA GLY A 141 -8.56 -1.46 -5.06
C GLY A 141 -9.47 -0.52 -5.84
N ARG A 142 -9.65 0.73 -5.39
CA ARG A 142 -10.41 1.75 -6.11
C ARG A 142 -9.64 2.26 -7.32
N ALA A 143 -10.33 2.49 -8.42
CA ALA A 143 -9.75 3.16 -9.57
C ALA A 143 -9.59 4.65 -9.30
N VAL A 144 -8.46 5.23 -9.71
CA VAL A 144 -8.33 6.68 -9.86
C VAL A 144 -9.18 7.10 -11.06
N THR A 145 -10.19 7.93 -10.83
CA THR A 145 -11.15 8.33 -11.87
C THR A 145 -10.70 9.58 -12.63
N SER A 146 -10.07 10.53 -11.93
CA SER A 146 -9.54 11.78 -12.49
C SER A 146 -8.30 12.22 -11.71
N VAL A 147 -7.44 12.95 -12.38
CA VAL A 147 -6.34 13.72 -11.79
C VAL A 147 -6.38 15.09 -12.44
N GLU A 148 -6.39 16.12 -11.63
CA GLU A 148 -6.37 17.50 -12.06
C GLU A 148 -5.10 18.19 -11.56
N ILE A 149 -4.55 19.10 -12.36
CA ILE A 149 -3.41 19.93 -12.00
C ILE A 149 -3.79 21.40 -12.06
N THR A 150 -3.09 22.21 -11.32
CA THR A 150 -3.15 23.67 -11.39
C THR A 150 -1.80 24.22 -11.83
N LEU A 151 -1.80 25.28 -12.61
CA LEU A 151 -0.61 26.01 -13.04
C LEU A 151 -0.63 27.46 -12.55
N ASP A 152 -1.60 27.81 -11.71
CA ASP A 152 -1.91 29.17 -11.25
C ASP A 152 -2.28 29.19 -9.76
N ASP A 153 -1.55 28.44 -8.95
CA ASP A 153 -1.70 28.37 -7.49
C ASP A 153 -3.12 27.98 -7.02
N GLY A 154 -3.81 27.14 -7.79
CA GLY A 154 -5.13 26.64 -7.43
C GLY A 154 -6.31 27.49 -7.89
N CYS A 155 -6.08 28.52 -8.70
CA CYS A 155 -7.16 29.33 -9.25
C CYS A 155 -7.97 28.59 -10.31
N THR A 156 -7.30 27.80 -11.15
CA THR A 156 -7.95 26.93 -12.15
C THR A 156 -7.38 25.50 -12.07
N TRP A 157 -8.23 24.52 -12.42
CA TRP A 157 -7.86 23.11 -12.42
C TRP A 157 -8.06 22.53 -13.81
N ILE A 158 -7.10 21.74 -14.25
CA ILE A 158 -7.05 21.18 -15.61
C ILE A 158 -7.00 19.66 -15.48
N GLU A 159 -7.93 18.96 -16.13
CA GLU A 159 -7.94 17.51 -16.15
C GLU A 159 -6.76 16.97 -16.98
N THR A 160 -6.11 15.93 -16.46
CA THR A 160 -4.96 15.27 -17.10
C THR A 160 -5.39 14.03 -17.88
N THR A 161 -4.51 13.55 -18.75
CA THR A 161 -4.70 12.27 -19.43
C THR A 161 -4.25 11.14 -18.53
N LEU A 162 -5.15 10.18 -18.25
CA LEU A 162 -4.84 9.01 -17.45
C LEU A 162 -4.39 7.83 -18.32
N HIS A 163 -3.36 7.15 -17.86
CA HIS A 163 -2.85 5.91 -18.43
C HIS A 163 -2.75 4.83 -17.36
N ARG A 164 -3.42 3.70 -17.55
CA ARG A 164 -3.45 2.57 -16.62
C ARG A 164 -2.69 1.40 -17.24
N PRO A 165 -1.40 1.20 -16.88
CA PRO A 165 -0.57 0.16 -17.46
C PRO A 165 -1.01 -1.25 -17.05
N CYS A 166 -1.66 -1.37 -15.90
CA CYS A 166 -2.14 -2.64 -15.37
C CYS A 166 -3.66 -2.75 -15.54
N PRO A 167 -4.16 -3.88 -16.05
CA PRO A 167 -5.59 -4.15 -16.05
C PRO A 167 -6.12 -4.34 -14.62
N PRO A 168 -7.42 -4.20 -14.38
CA PRO A 168 -8.02 -4.57 -13.11
C PRO A 168 -7.85 -6.08 -12.83
N SER A 169 -7.87 -6.45 -11.55
CA SER A 169 -7.89 -7.85 -11.13
C SER A 169 -9.17 -8.56 -11.59
N THR A 170 -9.23 -9.87 -11.45
CA THR A 170 -10.43 -10.68 -11.76
C THR A 170 -11.68 -10.24 -10.97
N HIS A 171 -11.48 -9.55 -9.86
CA HIS A 171 -12.53 -8.99 -9.01
C HIS A 171 -12.78 -7.49 -9.26
N GLY A 172 -12.25 -6.94 -10.38
CA GLY A 172 -12.45 -5.53 -10.75
C GLY A 172 -11.67 -4.54 -9.87
N LYS A 173 -10.66 -4.99 -9.12
CA LYS A 173 -9.81 -4.15 -8.29
C LYS A 173 -8.64 -3.57 -9.06
N HIS A 174 -8.30 -2.32 -8.81
CA HIS A 174 -7.18 -1.61 -9.41
C HIS A 174 -6.04 -1.49 -8.39
N TRP A 175 -5.08 -2.41 -8.45
CA TRP A 175 -3.93 -2.43 -7.56
C TRP A 175 -2.71 -1.70 -8.12
N GLY A 176 -2.65 -1.56 -9.45
CA GLY A 176 -1.58 -0.83 -10.14
C GLY A 176 -1.74 0.68 -10.05
N TRP A 177 -0.62 1.39 -10.09
CA TRP A 177 -0.63 2.85 -10.18
C TRP A 177 -1.22 3.33 -11.50
N THR A 178 -1.96 4.43 -11.46
CA THR A 178 -2.42 5.16 -12.62
C THR A 178 -1.38 6.22 -12.93
N LEU A 179 -0.79 6.18 -14.12
CA LEU A 179 0.08 7.23 -14.61
C LEU A 179 -0.79 8.34 -15.20
N TRP A 180 -0.33 9.56 -15.11
CA TRP A 180 -1.02 10.69 -15.71
C TRP A 180 -0.04 11.65 -16.39
N SER A 181 -0.51 12.36 -17.41
CA SER A 181 0.27 13.37 -18.08
C SER A 181 -0.59 14.54 -18.58
N TYR A 182 0.06 15.68 -18.68
CA TYR A 182 -0.50 16.89 -19.28
C TYR A 182 0.58 17.61 -20.09
N VAL A 183 0.25 18.05 -21.30
CA VAL A 183 1.17 18.81 -22.14
C VAL A 183 0.88 20.30 -22.00
N ALA A 184 1.80 21.02 -21.38
CA ALA A 184 1.73 22.47 -21.18
C ALA A 184 2.63 23.22 -22.16
N SER A 185 2.31 24.49 -22.40
CA SER A 185 3.31 25.44 -22.90
C SER A 185 4.23 25.83 -21.74
N PRO A 186 5.57 25.80 -21.87
CA PRO A 186 6.48 26.22 -20.80
C PRO A 186 6.21 27.65 -20.28
N ARG A 187 5.67 28.52 -21.11
CA ARG A 187 5.28 29.87 -20.70
C ARG A 187 4.10 29.90 -19.73
N ALA A 188 3.32 28.83 -19.66
CA ALA A 188 2.24 28.72 -18.68
C ALA A 188 2.74 28.21 -17.32
N LEU A 189 4.02 27.82 -17.22
CA LEU A 189 4.67 27.36 -16.00
C LEU A 189 5.53 28.47 -15.34
N ALA A 190 5.67 29.63 -15.97
CA ALA A 190 6.44 30.79 -15.52
C ALA A 190 5.56 31.81 -14.83
#